data_e9322b0c759fb6267b786bacb02a017b
#
_entry.id   e9322b0c759fb6267b786bacb02a017b
#
_cell.length_a   1.000
_cell.length_b   1.000
_cell.length_c   1.000
_cell.angle_alpha   90.00
_cell.angle_beta   90.00
_cell.angle_gamma   90.00
#
_symmetry.space_group_name_H-M   'P 1'
#
loop_
_entity.id
_entity.type
_entity.pdbx_description
1 polymer ?
#
loop_
_entity_poly.entity_id
_entity_poly.type
_entity_poly.pdbx_seq_one_letter_code
_entity_poly.pdbx_strand_id
1 'polypeptide(L)'
;MKYFIVLVIVMISNTFLGVAKPMKNQAEIYFAGGCFWGTEHFLKQIRGVENTQVGYANSNVANPSYEQVCSGKTNAAETVKVVYDPKTVDLNLLLDLYFKTIDPTSLNRQLMKQLC
;
A
#
# COMPACT_ATOMS: atom_id res chain seq x y z
N MET A 1 -29.95 40.72 35.76
CA MET A 1 -28.83 39.85 36.13
C MET A 1 -29.19 38.31 36.14
N LYS A 2 -30.42 37.99 36.37
CA LYS A 2 -30.83 36.54 36.33
C LYS A 2 -30.78 35.89 34.94
N TYR A 3 -30.79 36.69 33.89
CA TYR A 3 -30.75 36.17 32.49
C TYR A 3 -29.37 36.01 31.92
N PHE A 4 -28.34 36.52 32.57
CA PHE A 4 -26.95 36.42 32.09
C PHE A 4 -26.33 35.04 32.37
N ILE A 5 -26.80 34.37 33.41
CA ILE A 5 -26.31 33.04 33.83
C ILE A 5 -26.84 31.96 32.94
N VAL A 6 -28.06 32.11 32.40
CA VAL A 6 -28.67 31.10 31.50
C VAL A 6 -28.01 31.08 30.13
N LEU A 7 -27.51 32.23 29.66
CA LEU A 7 -26.84 32.32 28.34
C LEU A 7 -25.43 31.72 28.34
N VAL A 8 -24.77 31.69 29.49
CA VAL A 8 -23.43 31.08 29.61
C VAL A 8 -23.50 29.55 29.68
N ILE A 9 -24.59 29.01 30.20
CA ILE A 9 -24.77 27.54 30.29
C ILE A 9 -25.11 26.89 28.94
N VAL A 10 -25.75 27.63 28.04
CA VAL A 10 -26.10 27.14 26.70
C VAL A 10 -24.88 27.08 25.77
N MET A 11 -23.84 27.86 26.08
CA MET A 11 -22.61 27.87 25.25
C MET A 11 -21.64 26.73 25.55
N ILE A 12 -21.84 25.98 26.64
CA ILE A 12 -20.91 24.92 27.06
C ILE A 12 -21.34 23.51 26.58
N SER A 13 -22.54 23.38 26.03
CA SER A 13 -23.07 22.09 25.63
C SER A 13 -22.78 21.66 24.17
N ASN A 14 -21.95 22.43 23.45
CA ASN A 14 -21.42 22.00 22.15
C ASN A 14 -20.00 21.43 22.29
N THR A 15 -19.79 20.54 23.26
CA THR A 15 -18.70 19.60 23.14
C THR A 15 -19.08 18.64 22.02
N PHE A 16 -18.60 18.92 20.84
CA PHE A 16 -18.57 18.03 19.72
C PHE A 16 -17.82 16.76 20.17
N LEU A 17 -18.55 15.78 20.66
CA LEU A 17 -18.05 14.42 20.77
C LEU A 17 -17.82 13.95 19.35
N GLY A 18 -16.63 14.24 18.83
CA GLY A 18 -16.15 13.63 17.61
C GLY A 18 -16.17 12.13 17.83
N VAL A 19 -17.18 11.47 17.29
CA VAL A 19 -17.18 10.01 17.21
C VAL A 19 -15.94 9.64 16.42
N ALA A 20 -14.94 9.05 17.08
CA ALA A 20 -13.77 8.55 16.42
C ALA A 20 -14.26 7.57 15.35
N LYS A 21 -13.97 7.89 14.07
CA LYS A 21 -14.28 6.98 12.97
C LYS A 21 -13.61 5.64 13.29
N PRO A 22 -14.33 4.52 13.32
CA PRO A 22 -13.72 3.23 13.63
C PRO A 22 -12.55 3.03 12.69
N MET A 23 -11.36 2.79 13.25
CA MET A 23 -10.17 2.48 12.47
C MET A 23 -10.46 1.22 11.67
N LYS A 24 -10.43 1.35 10.35
CA LYS A 24 -10.60 0.22 9.46
C LYS A 24 -9.48 -0.77 9.71
N ASN A 25 -9.79 -2.04 9.86
CA ASN A 25 -8.80 -3.08 10.05
C ASN A 25 -8.09 -3.31 8.71
N GLN A 26 -6.95 -2.67 8.54
CA GLN A 26 -6.13 -2.73 7.34
C GLN A 26 -4.82 -3.45 7.63
N ALA A 27 -4.36 -4.23 6.68
CA ALA A 27 -3.04 -4.84 6.69
C ALA A 27 -2.22 -4.35 5.49
N GLU A 28 -0.92 -4.44 5.60
CA GLU A 28 0.01 -4.05 4.55
C GLU A 28 0.93 -5.20 4.18
N ILE A 29 1.24 -5.34 2.91
CA ILE A 29 2.23 -6.27 2.39
C ILE A 29 2.98 -5.64 1.21
N TYR A 30 4.20 -6.08 0.98
CA TYR A 30 5.06 -5.62 -0.10
C TYR A 30 5.41 -6.78 -1.01
N PHE A 31 5.21 -6.59 -2.32
CA PHE A 31 5.51 -7.57 -3.34
C PHE A 31 6.58 -7.05 -4.30
N ALA A 32 7.68 -7.79 -4.43
CA ALA A 32 8.76 -7.51 -5.37
C ALA A 32 8.82 -8.64 -6.41
N GLY A 33 8.17 -8.47 -7.53
CA GLY A 33 7.96 -9.52 -8.52
C GLY A 33 8.25 -9.13 -9.96
N GLY A 34 9.27 -8.34 -10.18
CA GLY A 34 9.61 -7.84 -11.50
C GLY A 34 8.94 -6.50 -11.78
N CYS A 35 8.39 -6.30 -12.98
CA CYS A 35 7.78 -5.02 -13.36
C CYS A 35 6.63 -4.62 -12.42
N PHE A 36 6.85 -3.59 -11.62
CA PHE A 36 5.86 -3.15 -10.65
C PHE A 36 4.58 -2.60 -11.27
N TRP A 37 4.63 -2.08 -12.51
CA TRP A 37 3.42 -1.62 -13.22
C TRP A 37 2.45 -2.76 -13.49
N GLY A 38 2.95 -3.88 -13.98
CA GLY A 38 2.12 -5.08 -14.23
C GLY A 38 1.61 -5.69 -12.94
N THR A 39 2.46 -5.80 -11.95
CA THR A 39 2.13 -6.34 -10.63
C THR A 39 1.08 -5.46 -9.92
N GLU A 40 1.27 -4.15 -9.94
CA GLU A 40 0.29 -3.21 -9.37
C GLU A 40 -1.05 -3.29 -10.10
N HIS A 41 -1.01 -3.28 -11.45
CA HIS A 41 -2.24 -3.37 -12.25
C HIS A 41 -3.07 -4.61 -11.93
N PHE A 42 -2.40 -5.73 -11.72
CA PHE A 42 -3.06 -6.98 -11.31
C PHE A 42 -3.61 -6.90 -9.89
N LEU A 43 -2.77 -6.51 -8.92
CA LEU A 43 -3.11 -6.56 -7.50
C LEU A 43 -4.25 -5.60 -7.14
N LYS A 44 -4.29 -4.42 -7.75
CA LYS A 44 -5.38 -3.45 -7.46
C LYS A 44 -6.76 -3.88 -7.95
N GLN A 45 -6.86 -4.91 -8.78
CA GLN A 45 -8.14 -5.48 -9.23
C GLN A 45 -8.71 -6.50 -8.25
N ILE A 46 -7.92 -6.94 -7.26
CA ILE A 46 -8.36 -7.94 -6.29
C ILE A 46 -9.32 -7.29 -5.31
N ARG A 47 -10.50 -7.88 -5.15
CA ARG A 47 -11.46 -7.43 -4.15
C ARG A 47 -10.87 -7.53 -2.75
N GLY A 48 -10.91 -6.44 -2.01
CA GLY A 48 -10.30 -6.32 -0.69
C GLY A 48 -8.97 -5.57 -0.69
N VAL A 49 -8.33 -5.38 -1.85
CA VAL A 49 -7.21 -4.47 -2.00
C VAL A 49 -7.75 -3.05 -2.06
N GLU A 50 -7.30 -2.22 -1.12
CA GLU A 50 -7.84 -0.87 -0.94
C GLU A 50 -6.95 0.20 -1.52
N ASN A 51 -5.62 0.00 -1.47
CA ASN A 51 -4.65 0.92 -2.01
C ASN A 51 -3.39 0.19 -2.46
N THR A 52 -2.75 0.72 -3.49
CA THR A 52 -1.45 0.25 -3.98
C THR A 52 -0.51 1.43 -4.19
N GLN A 53 0.77 1.19 -4.01
CA GLN A 53 1.82 2.16 -4.25
C GLN A 53 3.05 1.46 -4.80
N VAL A 54 3.61 1.96 -5.88
CA VAL A 54 4.86 1.45 -6.46
C VAL A 54 6.06 2.19 -5.90
N GLY A 55 7.20 1.50 -5.84
CA GLY A 55 8.44 2.08 -5.38
C GLY A 55 9.62 1.11 -5.50
N TYR A 56 10.73 1.49 -4.92
CA TYR A 56 11.94 0.69 -4.87
C TYR A 56 12.27 0.30 -3.45
N ALA A 57 12.49 -0.98 -3.22
CA ALA A 57 12.89 -1.51 -1.93
C ALA A 57 14.35 -1.99 -1.95
N ASN A 58 14.97 -2.06 -0.77
CA ASN A 58 16.31 -2.61 -0.58
C ASN A 58 17.43 -1.88 -1.34
N SER A 59 17.22 -0.61 -1.67
CA SER A 59 18.25 0.18 -2.35
C SER A 59 19.38 0.59 -1.41
N ASN A 60 20.62 0.50 -1.89
CA ASN A 60 21.78 1.05 -1.21
C ASN A 60 21.99 2.55 -1.50
N VAL A 61 21.15 3.13 -2.34
CA VAL A 61 21.13 4.55 -2.70
C VAL A 61 19.78 5.14 -2.31
N ALA A 62 19.79 6.32 -1.69
CA ALA A 62 18.55 7.03 -1.38
C ALA A 62 17.87 7.53 -2.67
N ASN A 63 16.56 7.31 -2.77
CA ASN A 63 15.75 7.75 -3.91
C ASN A 63 16.38 7.46 -5.29
N PRO A 64 16.68 6.19 -5.62
CA PRO A 64 17.32 5.87 -6.88
C PRO A 64 16.41 6.22 -8.06
N SER A 65 16.99 6.67 -9.16
CA SER A 65 16.28 6.81 -10.42
C SER A 65 16.03 5.43 -11.05
N TYR A 66 15.08 5.36 -11.97
CA TYR A 66 14.82 4.12 -12.72
C TYR A 66 16.08 3.61 -13.44
N GLU A 67 16.84 4.49 -14.06
CA GLU A 67 18.10 4.15 -14.73
C GLU A 67 19.14 3.56 -13.77
N GLN A 68 19.24 4.13 -12.57
CA GLN A 68 20.14 3.61 -11.53
C GLN A 68 19.70 2.20 -11.09
N VAL A 69 18.40 1.98 -10.93
CA VAL A 69 17.85 0.66 -10.57
C VAL A 69 18.16 -0.35 -11.67
N CYS A 70 17.91 0.00 -12.91
CA CYS A 70 18.18 -0.87 -14.06
C CYS A 70 19.66 -1.20 -14.28
N SER A 71 20.57 -0.36 -13.78
CA SER A 71 22.00 -0.65 -13.81
C SER A 71 22.41 -1.88 -12.99
N GLY A 72 21.54 -2.34 -12.07
CA GLY A 72 21.84 -3.44 -11.13
C GLY A 72 22.79 -3.07 -9.99
N LYS A 73 23.28 -1.83 -9.93
CA LYS A 73 24.25 -1.39 -8.92
C LYS A 73 23.64 -0.91 -7.62
N THR A 74 22.34 -0.63 -7.61
CA THR A 74 21.65 -0.09 -6.44
C THR A 74 21.12 -1.17 -5.52
N ASN A 75 21.13 -2.42 -5.92
CA ASN A 75 20.47 -3.53 -5.23
C ASN A 75 18.96 -3.32 -4.98
N ALA A 76 18.38 -2.34 -5.66
CA ALA A 76 16.97 -2.02 -5.53
C ALA A 76 16.10 -3.02 -6.28
N ALA A 77 14.93 -3.32 -5.72
CA ALA A 77 13.90 -4.11 -6.36
C ALA A 77 12.65 -3.25 -6.60
N GLU A 78 12.07 -3.35 -7.78
CA GLU A 78 10.76 -2.81 -8.05
C GLU A 78 9.73 -3.50 -7.16
N THR A 79 8.96 -2.72 -6.41
CA THR A 79 8.12 -3.23 -5.33
C THR A 79 6.76 -2.55 -5.35
N VAL A 80 5.72 -3.33 -5.10
CA VAL A 80 4.36 -2.83 -4.88
C VAL A 80 3.98 -2.99 -3.43
N LYS A 81 3.68 -1.89 -2.76
CA LYS A 81 3.02 -1.88 -1.46
C LYS A 81 1.52 -2.08 -1.68
N VAL A 82 0.92 -3.00 -0.95
CA VAL A 82 -0.51 -3.30 -0.99
C VAL A 82 -1.11 -3.09 0.39
N VAL A 83 -2.13 -2.27 0.47
CA VAL A 83 -2.98 -2.11 1.66
C VAL A 83 -4.29 -2.83 1.38
N TYR A 84 -4.66 -3.75 2.24
CA TYR A 84 -5.83 -4.61 2.03
C TYR A 84 -6.64 -4.81 3.31
N ASP A 85 -7.90 -5.19 3.13
CA ASP A 85 -8.79 -5.60 4.21
C ASP A 85 -8.69 -7.12 4.41
N PRO A 86 -8.08 -7.60 5.50
CA PRO A 86 -7.89 -9.03 5.74
C PRO A 86 -9.19 -9.79 5.99
N LYS A 87 -10.30 -9.11 6.20
CA LYS A 87 -11.63 -9.72 6.29
C LYS A 87 -12.25 -10.00 4.92
N THR A 88 -11.83 -9.28 3.90
CA THR A 88 -12.34 -9.43 2.53
C THR A 88 -11.43 -10.32 1.69
N VAL A 89 -10.12 -10.19 1.83
CA VAL A 89 -9.11 -11.03 1.20
C VAL A 89 -8.04 -11.39 2.20
N ASP A 90 -7.82 -12.68 2.44
CA ASP A 90 -6.77 -13.11 3.36
C ASP A 90 -5.39 -13.11 2.69
N LEU A 91 -4.36 -13.17 3.52
CA LEU A 91 -2.98 -13.17 3.06
C LEU A 91 -2.65 -14.35 2.15
N ASN A 92 -3.17 -15.54 2.47
CA ASN A 92 -2.90 -16.74 1.69
C ASN A 92 -3.44 -16.59 0.26
N LEU A 93 -4.64 -16.06 0.10
CA LEU A 93 -5.22 -15.83 -1.22
C LEU A 93 -4.42 -14.77 -2.00
N LEU A 94 -4.01 -13.67 -1.33
CA LEU A 94 -3.13 -12.68 -1.96
C LEU A 94 -1.83 -13.28 -2.46
N LEU A 95 -1.18 -14.12 -1.67
CA LEU A 95 0.06 -14.80 -2.03
C LEU A 95 -0.15 -15.76 -3.20
N ASP A 96 -1.21 -16.56 -3.17
CA ASP A 96 -1.54 -17.48 -4.26
C ASP A 96 -1.75 -16.75 -5.60
N LEU A 97 -2.49 -15.64 -5.56
CA LEU A 97 -2.73 -14.82 -6.73
C LEU A 97 -1.45 -14.16 -7.22
N TYR A 98 -0.62 -13.64 -6.32
CA TYR A 98 0.66 -13.04 -6.65
C TYR A 98 1.60 -14.04 -7.33
N PHE A 99 1.75 -15.26 -6.77
CA PHE A 99 2.61 -16.29 -7.33
C PHE A 99 2.18 -16.77 -8.73
N LYS A 100 0.93 -16.56 -9.12
CA LYS A 100 0.47 -16.78 -10.50
C LYS A 100 0.96 -15.73 -11.49
N THR A 101 1.43 -14.61 -11.02
CA THR A 101 1.90 -13.49 -11.86
C THR A 101 3.40 -13.48 -12.09
N ILE A 102 4.15 -14.29 -11.37
CA ILE A 102 5.61 -14.32 -11.42
C ILE A 102 6.15 -15.71 -11.77
N ASP A 103 7.39 -15.73 -12.23
CA ASP A 103 8.18 -16.96 -12.29
C ASP A 103 9.21 -16.96 -11.15
N PRO A 104 8.96 -17.70 -10.06
CA PRO A 104 9.85 -17.70 -8.90
C PRO A 104 11.20 -18.37 -9.17
N THR A 105 11.37 -19.02 -10.32
CA THR A 105 12.63 -19.67 -10.73
C THR A 105 13.55 -18.75 -11.53
N SER A 106 13.03 -17.61 -12.00
CA SER A 106 13.83 -16.65 -12.76
C SER A 106 14.72 -15.81 -11.83
N LEU A 107 15.98 -15.65 -12.20
CA LEU A 107 16.94 -14.83 -11.48
C LEU A 107 17.17 -13.51 -12.26
N ASN A 108 16.86 -12.36 -11.65
CA ASN A 108 17.06 -11.03 -12.21
C ASN A 108 16.47 -10.86 -13.62
N ARG A 109 15.34 -11.52 -13.90
CA ARG A 109 14.62 -11.46 -15.19
C ARG A 109 13.13 -11.26 -14.95
N GLN A 110 12.51 -10.59 -15.88
CA GLN A 110 11.06 -10.46 -15.95
C GLN A 110 10.50 -11.43 -16.99
N LEU A 111 9.24 -11.88 -16.80
CA LEU A 111 8.56 -12.79 -17.73
C LEU A 111 8.41 -12.23 -19.13
N MET A 112 8.24 -10.93 -19.24
CA MET A 112 8.26 -10.23 -20.52
C MET A 112 9.61 -9.58 -20.70
N LYS A 113 10.19 -9.70 -21.89
CA LYS A 113 11.47 -9.13 -22.26
C LYS A 113 11.42 -7.62 -22.02
N GLN A 114 11.83 -7.20 -20.88
CA GLN A 114 11.84 -5.82 -20.43
C GLN A 114 13.26 -5.37 -20.18
N LEU A 115 13.46 -4.10 -20.39
CA LEU A 115 14.72 -3.40 -20.34
C LEU A 115 15.29 -3.24 -18.92
N CYS A 116 14.78 -3.91 -17.95
CA CYS A 116 15.33 -3.81 -16.61
C CYS A 116 15.41 -5.16 -15.93
#